data_8abe880e0c61b2985110f4f3b81afe09
#
_entry.id   8abe880e0c61b2985110f4f3b81afe09
#
_cell.length_a   1.000
_cell.length_b   1.000
_cell.length_c   1.000
_cell.angle_alpha   90.00
_cell.angle_beta   90.00
_cell.angle_gamma   90.00
#
_symmetry.space_group_name_H-M   'P 1'
#
loop_
_entity.id
_entity.type
_entity.pdbx_description
1 polymer ?
#
loop_
_entity_poly.entity_id
_entity_poly.type
_entity_poly.pdbx_seq_one_letter_code
_entity_poly.pdbx_strand_id
1 'polypeptide(L)'
;MTHKKTLSTNVLNMAVIIAALGYFVDIYDLLLFGIVRRPSLIALGYTDDKELLDLGAYLLNWQMGGMLIGGILWGILGDKRGRLSVLFGSIILYSVANILNGTVQSLEMYAFYRFIAGVGLAGELGAGITLVAEVMTKEQRGYGTTIVAAFGIFGAVVGGLVAKLFDWRMAYYIGGALGLALLVLRISAYESGMFHQLKNETVVRGNFLSLFTHRHRLSKYLKGILIGVPIWFVIGILVTFGPEYAQALGIGIDAATGKTIVTGGNTIMAHYAGAATGALLCGLLSQYLKSRKRALLYFLIADAICVFIYVSLKGIPVPLFYLFGFVFGVANGYWSVFMTVASEQFGTNIRATVTTTTPNFVRGAVVPMTSVFLWIKGYSGNIITAALLVGMVVLLLAFLALWRTKETYGKDLDYLEES
;
A
#
# COMPACT_ATOMS: atom_id res chain seq x y z
N MET A 1 -4.46 42.33 4.54
CA MET A 1 -5.58 41.60 5.14
C MET A 1 -5.23 40.10 5.11
N THR A 2 -4.83 39.56 6.25
CA THR A 2 -4.52 38.12 6.40
C THR A 2 -5.84 37.35 6.40
N HIS A 3 -6.16 36.71 5.28
CA HIS A 3 -7.28 35.75 5.25
C HIS A 3 -6.97 34.61 6.23
N LYS A 4 -7.63 34.61 7.39
CA LYS A 4 -7.63 33.45 8.30
C LYS A 4 -8.14 32.22 7.53
N LYS A 5 -7.31 31.19 7.36
CA LYS A 5 -7.74 29.88 6.88
C LYS A 5 -8.88 29.39 7.79
N THR A 6 -10.08 29.27 7.28
CA THR A 6 -11.19 28.60 7.97
C THR A 6 -10.96 27.10 7.80
N LEU A 7 -10.20 26.49 8.72
CA LEU A 7 -10.02 25.05 8.78
C LEU A 7 -11.36 24.41 9.15
N SER A 8 -11.73 23.32 8.45
CA SER A 8 -12.96 22.61 8.71
C SER A 8 -12.89 21.84 10.03
N THR A 9 -13.90 22.02 10.86
CA THR A 9 -14.13 21.22 12.07
C THR A 9 -15.01 19.99 11.79
N ASN A 10 -15.59 19.89 10.60
CA ASN A 10 -16.38 18.73 10.22
C ASN A 10 -15.45 17.62 9.69
N VAL A 11 -15.45 16.48 10.37
CA VAL A 11 -14.62 15.32 10.02
C VAL A 11 -15.04 14.70 8.68
N LEU A 12 -16.32 14.79 8.30
CA LEU A 12 -16.85 14.32 7.02
C LEU A 12 -17.02 15.48 6.03
N ASN A 13 -16.01 16.30 5.86
CA ASN A 13 -16.03 17.30 4.80
C ASN A 13 -15.75 16.68 3.41
N MET A 14 -16.10 17.40 2.35
CA MET A 14 -15.97 16.91 0.97
C MET A 14 -14.52 16.53 0.61
N ALA A 15 -13.52 17.21 1.17
CA ALA A 15 -12.11 16.87 0.91
C ALA A 15 -11.72 15.51 1.51
N VAL A 16 -12.24 15.17 2.70
CA VAL A 16 -12.04 13.85 3.32
C VAL A 16 -12.74 12.77 2.49
N ILE A 17 -13.97 13.04 2.03
CA ILE A 17 -14.72 12.09 1.17
C ILE A 17 -13.95 11.82 -0.13
N ILE A 18 -13.51 12.87 -0.82
CA ILE A 18 -12.75 12.73 -2.07
C ILE A 18 -11.41 12.00 -1.85
N ALA A 19 -10.72 12.29 -0.75
CA ALA A 19 -9.49 11.59 -0.39
C ALA A 19 -9.75 10.11 -0.06
N ALA A 20 -10.85 9.81 0.65
CA ALA A 20 -11.25 8.44 0.99
C ALA A 20 -11.63 7.62 -0.25
N LEU A 21 -12.40 8.21 -1.17
CA LEU A 21 -12.74 7.60 -2.46
C LEU A 21 -11.48 7.39 -3.33
N GLY A 22 -10.56 8.36 -3.32
CA GLY A 22 -9.29 8.23 -4.04
C GLY A 22 -8.49 7.05 -3.53
N TYR A 23 -8.30 6.96 -2.23
CA TYR A 23 -7.56 5.85 -1.63
C TYR A 23 -8.28 4.50 -1.79
N PHE A 24 -9.62 4.49 -1.82
CA PHE A 24 -10.41 3.30 -2.14
C PHE A 24 -10.13 2.77 -3.54
N VAL A 25 -10.14 3.63 -4.56
CA VAL A 25 -9.84 3.25 -5.95
C VAL A 25 -8.38 2.82 -6.09
N ASP A 26 -7.46 3.55 -5.43
CA ASP A 26 -6.03 3.20 -5.41
C ASP A 26 -5.78 1.79 -4.84
N ILE A 27 -6.39 1.44 -3.72
CA ILE A 27 -6.26 0.11 -3.11
C ILE A 27 -6.95 -0.98 -3.93
N TYR A 28 -8.11 -0.68 -4.55
CA TYR A 28 -8.75 -1.59 -5.50
C TYR A 28 -7.77 -1.98 -6.61
N ASP A 29 -7.22 -0.99 -7.31
CA ASP A 29 -6.33 -1.19 -8.46
C ASP A 29 -4.98 -1.80 -8.09
N LEU A 30 -4.43 -1.39 -6.95
CA LEU A 30 -3.16 -1.89 -6.44
C LEU A 30 -3.18 -3.40 -6.21
N LEU A 31 -4.29 -3.90 -5.68
CA LEU A 31 -4.44 -5.30 -5.27
C LEU A 31 -5.15 -6.16 -6.30
N LEU A 32 -5.83 -5.54 -7.25
CA LEU A 32 -6.58 -6.26 -8.28
C LEU A 32 -5.72 -7.32 -8.97
N PHE A 33 -4.46 -6.99 -9.31
CA PHE A 33 -3.56 -7.98 -9.90
C PHE A 33 -3.38 -9.20 -9.00
N GLY A 34 -3.10 -9.03 -7.71
CA GLY A 34 -2.96 -10.14 -6.78
C GLY A 34 -4.22 -11.02 -6.70
N ILE A 35 -5.39 -10.39 -6.80
CA ILE A 35 -6.70 -11.06 -6.79
C ILE A 35 -6.92 -11.90 -8.05
N VAL A 36 -6.65 -11.32 -9.24
CA VAL A 36 -6.92 -11.94 -10.54
C VAL A 36 -5.69 -12.60 -11.17
N ARG A 37 -4.56 -12.63 -10.49
CA ARG A 37 -3.27 -13.13 -10.99
C ARG A 37 -3.37 -14.51 -11.62
N ARG A 38 -3.87 -15.50 -10.87
CA ARG A 38 -3.98 -16.87 -11.37
C ARG A 38 -4.98 -16.98 -12.54
N PRO A 39 -6.23 -16.51 -12.44
CA PRO A 39 -7.15 -16.54 -13.59
C PRO A 39 -6.61 -15.84 -14.83
N SER A 40 -5.93 -14.73 -14.71
CA SER A 40 -5.39 -13.99 -15.86
C SER A 40 -4.23 -14.73 -16.54
N LEU A 41 -3.31 -15.32 -15.76
CA LEU A 41 -2.21 -16.13 -16.29
C LEU A 41 -2.71 -17.42 -16.94
N ILE A 42 -3.70 -18.09 -16.33
CA ILE A 42 -4.32 -19.29 -16.91
C ILE A 42 -5.00 -18.94 -18.25
N ALA A 43 -5.70 -17.82 -18.34
CA ALA A 43 -6.30 -17.35 -19.59
C ALA A 43 -5.28 -17.01 -20.69
N LEU A 44 -4.04 -16.69 -20.31
CA LEU A 44 -2.91 -16.49 -21.23
C LEU A 44 -2.19 -17.80 -21.61
N GLY A 45 -2.64 -18.96 -21.09
CA GLY A 45 -2.11 -20.28 -21.44
C GLY A 45 -1.13 -20.89 -20.43
N TYR A 46 -0.84 -20.22 -19.31
CA TYR A 46 0.05 -20.73 -18.27
C TYR A 46 -0.73 -21.54 -17.24
N THR A 47 -0.50 -22.86 -17.14
CA THR A 47 -1.28 -23.77 -16.30
C THR A 47 -0.47 -24.47 -15.22
N ASP A 48 0.85 -24.45 -15.31
CA ASP A 48 1.74 -25.05 -14.33
C ASP A 48 1.82 -24.19 -13.06
N ASP A 49 1.68 -24.80 -11.89
CA ASP A 49 1.66 -24.05 -10.62
C ASP A 49 2.98 -23.35 -10.29
N LYS A 50 4.12 -23.91 -10.74
CA LYS A 50 5.43 -23.27 -10.59
C LYS A 50 5.53 -22.03 -11.49
N GLU A 51 5.10 -22.14 -12.75
CA GLU A 51 5.04 -21.01 -13.69
C GLU A 51 4.10 -19.90 -13.18
N LEU A 52 2.92 -20.26 -12.68
CA LEU A 52 1.95 -19.31 -12.13
C LEU A 52 2.53 -18.50 -10.96
N LEU A 53 3.37 -19.10 -10.11
CA LEU A 53 4.07 -18.38 -9.06
C LEU A 53 5.16 -17.48 -9.62
N ASP A 54 6.06 -18.03 -10.47
CA ASP A 54 7.24 -17.32 -10.97
C ASP A 54 6.85 -16.14 -11.87
N LEU A 55 5.88 -16.34 -12.80
CA LEU A 55 5.33 -15.29 -13.65
C LEU A 55 4.48 -14.28 -12.87
N GLY A 56 3.77 -14.75 -11.84
CA GLY A 56 3.05 -13.88 -10.93
C GLY A 56 3.98 -12.92 -10.17
N ALA A 57 5.10 -13.44 -9.67
CA ALA A 57 6.12 -12.62 -9.04
C ALA A 57 6.79 -11.65 -10.04
N TYR A 58 7.05 -12.10 -11.26
CA TYR A 58 7.57 -11.26 -12.35
C TYR A 58 6.65 -10.06 -12.63
N LEU A 59 5.36 -10.29 -12.84
CA LEU A 59 4.39 -9.21 -13.08
C LEU A 59 4.20 -8.28 -11.88
N LEU A 60 4.22 -8.84 -10.65
CA LEU A 60 4.18 -8.05 -9.42
C LEU A 60 5.40 -7.14 -9.31
N ASN A 61 6.59 -7.64 -9.66
CA ASN A 61 7.82 -6.87 -9.64
C ASN A 61 7.79 -5.71 -10.63
N TRP A 62 7.21 -5.89 -11.82
CA TRP A 62 7.01 -4.81 -12.78
C TRP A 62 6.11 -3.71 -12.19
N GLN A 63 5.00 -4.08 -11.56
CA GLN A 63 4.11 -3.12 -10.91
C GLN A 63 4.82 -2.37 -9.77
N MET A 64 5.50 -3.09 -8.87
CA MET A 64 6.18 -2.49 -7.72
C MET A 64 7.39 -1.66 -8.13
N GLY A 65 8.12 -2.07 -9.18
CA GLY A 65 9.18 -1.29 -9.82
C GLY A 65 8.63 0.00 -10.43
N GLY A 66 7.47 -0.08 -11.09
CA GLY A 66 6.75 1.09 -11.58
C GLY A 66 6.37 2.05 -10.46
N MET A 67 5.89 1.54 -9.31
CA MET A 67 5.57 2.37 -8.15
C MET A 67 6.79 3.05 -7.54
N LEU A 68 7.93 2.36 -7.49
CA LEU A 68 9.18 2.95 -7.00
C LEU A 68 9.61 4.14 -7.87
N ILE A 69 9.64 3.95 -9.19
CA ILE A 69 10.00 5.00 -10.16
C ILE A 69 8.93 6.11 -10.15
N GLY A 70 7.66 5.75 -10.15
CA GLY A 70 6.54 6.67 -10.07
C GLY A 70 6.58 7.54 -8.81
N GLY A 71 6.93 6.96 -7.65
CA GLY A 71 7.08 7.70 -6.40
C GLY A 71 8.11 8.83 -6.49
N ILE A 72 9.24 8.57 -7.16
CA ILE A 72 10.28 9.58 -7.41
C ILE A 72 9.77 10.63 -8.40
N LEU A 73 9.19 10.21 -9.52
CA LEU A 73 8.68 11.11 -10.57
C LEU A 73 7.59 12.04 -10.05
N TRP A 74 6.58 11.49 -9.37
CA TRP A 74 5.48 12.26 -8.80
C TRP A 74 5.93 13.12 -7.62
N GLY A 75 6.90 12.67 -6.82
CA GLY A 75 7.51 13.50 -5.79
C GLY A 75 8.14 14.76 -6.38
N ILE A 76 8.97 14.61 -7.41
CA ILE A 76 9.63 15.74 -8.10
C ILE A 76 8.61 16.64 -8.83
N LEU A 77 7.62 16.04 -9.52
CA LEU A 77 6.59 16.80 -10.23
C LEU A 77 5.66 17.54 -9.28
N GLY A 78 5.33 16.94 -8.14
CA GLY A 78 4.52 17.55 -7.09
C GLY A 78 5.19 18.80 -6.51
N ASP A 79 6.50 18.75 -6.35
CA ASP A 79 7.29 19.91 -5.89
C ASP A 79 7.36 21.02 -6.95
N LYS A 80 7.43 20.67 -8.24
CA LYS A 80 7.57 21.65 -9.34
C LYS A 80 6.24 22.22 -9.81
N ARG A 81 5.21 21.37 -10.03
CA ARG A 81 3.94 21.75 -10.65
C ARG A 81 2.75 21.79 -9.70
N GLY A 82 2.97 21.44 -8.44
CA GLY A 82 1.93 21.38 -7.42
C GLY A 82 1.20 20.03 -7.36
N ARG A 83 0.58 19.78 -6.21
CA ARG A 83 -0.01 18.47 -5.85
C ARG A 83 -1.21 18.06 -6.71
N LEU A 84 -2.01 19.03 -7.14
CA LEU A 84 -3.18 18.76 -8.00
C LEU A 84 -2.79 18.20 -9.36
N SER A 85 -1.70 18.71 -9.97
CA SER A 85 -1.18 18.19 -11.24
C SER A 85 -0.74 16.72 -11.11
N VAL A 86 -0.16 16.35 -9.96
CA VAL A 86 0.22 14.97 -9.65
C VAL A 86 -1.02 14.10 -9.53
N LEU A 87 -2.04 14.54 -8.77
CA LEU A 87 -3.29 13.79 -8.58
C LEU A 87 -3.98 13.52 -9.90
N PHE A 88 -4.14 14.53 -10.76
CA PHE A 88 -4.81 14.35 -12.05
C PHE A 88 -3.98 13.47 -13.01
N GLY A 89 -2.68 13.71 -13.10
CA GLY A 89 -1.80 12.93 -13.97
C GLY A 89 -1.71 11.46 -13.55
N SER A 90 -1.59 11.19 -12.26
CA SER A 90 -1.54 9.83 -11.73
C SER A 90 -2.82 9.05 -11.97
N ILE A 91 -4.00 9.67 -11.73
CA ILE A 91 -5.30 9.03 -11.96
C ILE A 91 -5.47 8.65 -13.44
N ILE A 92 -5.21 9.57 -14.36
CA ILE A 92 -5.32 9.29 -15.80
C ILE A 92 -4.41 8.11 -16.15
N LEU A 93 -3.17 8.15 -15.70
CA LEU A 93 -2.17 7.15 -16.07
C LEU A 93 -2.55 5.74 -15.61
N TYR A 94 -2.92 5.57 -14.32
CA TYR A 94 -3.29 4.24 -13.84
C TYR A 94 -4.65 3.77 -14.38
N SER A 95 -5.62 4.67 -14.56
CA SER A 95 -6.93 4.31 -15.10
C SER A 95 -6.84 3.79 -16.53
N VAL A 96 -6.09 4.49 -17.39
CA VAL A 96 -5.84 4.04 -18.76
C VAL A 96 -5.04 2.72 -18.75
N ALA A 97 -3.99 2.62 -17.93
CA ALA A 97 -3.21 1.40 -17.82
C ALA A 97 -4.04 0.20 -17.37
N ASN A 98 -5.01 0.39 -16.44
CA ASN A 98 -5.92 -0.67 -16.03
C ASN A 98 -6.87 -1.10 -17.14
N ILE A 99 -7.46 -0.18 -17.88
CA ILE A 99 -8.26 -0.53 -19.06
C ILE A 99 -7.42 -1.35 -20.05
N LEU A 100 -6.17 -0.94 -20.30
CA LEU A 100 -5.26 -1.67 -21.18
C LEU A 100 -4.85 -3.04 -20.60
N ASN A 101 -4.72 -3.19 -19.27
CA ASN A 101 -4.54 -4.50 -18.64
C ASN A 101 -5.69 -5.48 -18.94
N GLY A 102 -6.93 -4.98 -19.10
CA GLY A 102 -8.06 -5.80 -19.52
C GLY A 102 -7.97 -6.31 -20.97
N THR A 103 -7.11 -5.72 -21.82
CA THR A 103 -6.95 -6.09 -23.24
C THR A 103 -5.75 -6.98 -23.53
N VAL A 104 -4.91 -7.30 -22.56
CA VAL A 104 -3.65 -8.02 -22.77
C VAL A 104 -3.85 -9.42 -23.37
N GLN A 105 -2.93 -9.79 -24.28
CA GLN A 105 -2.88 -11.09 -24.94
C GLN A 105 -1.52 -11.77 -24.79
N SER A 106 -0.50 -11.06 -24.27
CA SER A 106 0.82 -11.62 -24.00
C SER A 106 1.35 -11.19 -22.63
N LEU A 107 2.32 -11.93 -22.12
CA LEU A 107 2.96 -11.65 -20.83
C LEU A 107 3.71 -10.32 -20.85
N GLU A 108 4.37 -9.99 -21.95
CA GLU A 108 5.16 -8.76 -22.12
C GLU A 108 4.25 -7.52 -22.08
N MET A 109 3.12 -7.56 -22.80
CA MET A 109 2.12 -6.51 -22.75
C MET A 109 1.59 -6.33 -21.33
N TYR A 110 1.32 -7.45 -20.64
CA TYR A 110 0.83 -7.43 -19.27
C TYR A 110 1.88 -6.77 -18.33
N ALA A 111 3.14 -7.19 -18.42
CA ALA A 111 4.24 -6.62 -17.64
C ALA A 111 4.39 -5.10 -17.89
N PHE A 112 4.34 -4.68 -19.15
CA PHE A 112 4.44 -3.27 -19.53
C PHE A 112 3.29 -2.43 -18.95
N TYR A 113 2.03 -2.89 -19.10
CA TYR A 113 0.89 -2.14 -18.56
C TYR A 113 0.84 -2.19 -17.03
N ARG A 114 1.30 -3.28 -16.39
CA ARG A 114 1.48 -3.32 -14.92
C ARG A 114 2.52 -2.31 -14.44
N PHE A 115 3.61 -2.14 -15.16
CA PHE A 115 4.60 -1.11 -14.86
C PHE A 115 4.00 0.29 -14.97
N ILE A 116 3.30 0.60 -16.05
CA ILE A 116 2.64 1.92 -16.24
C ILE A 116 1.58 2.17 -15.16
N ALA A 117 0.76 1.15 -14.84
CA ALA A 117 -0.20 1.23 -13.74
C ALA A 117 0.51 1.52 -12.40
N GLY A 118 1.63 0.86 -12.13
CA GLY A 118 2.46 1.11 -10.95
C GLY A 118 2.97 2.55 -10.89
N VAL A 119 3.49 3.08 -11.99
CA VAL A 119 3.91 4.49 -12.09
C VAL A 119 2.73 5.43 -11.76
N GLY A 120 1.54 5.15 -12.30
CA GLY A 120 0.34 5.94 -12.00
C GLY A 120 -0.04 5.90 -10.52
N LEU A 121 -0.22 4.70 -9.95
CA LEU A 121 -0.66 4.49 -8.57
C LEU A 121 0.25 5.15 -7.52
N ALA A 122 1.52 5.37 -7.83
CA ALA A 122 2.48 5.96 -6.91
C ALA A 122 2.18 7.42 -6.51
N GLY A 123 1.40 8.16 -7.31
CA GLY A 123 1.09 9.57 -7.06
C GLY A 123 -0.07 9.83 -6.10
N GLU A 124 -0.94 8.85 -5.89
CA GLU A 124 -2.24 9.05 -5.24
C GLU A 124 -2.15 9.21 -3.72
N LEU A 125 -1.54 8.24 -3.03
CA LEU A 125 -1.58 8.15 -1.56
C LEU A 125 -1.01 9.39 -0.85
N GLY A 126 0.16 9.86 -1.27
CA GLY A 126 0.82 10.99 -0.64
C GLY A 126 0.02 12.28 -0.76
N ALA A 127 -0.59 12.49 -1.92
CA ALA A 127 -1.38 13.67 -2.21
C ALA A 127 -2.72 13.68 -1.44
N GLY A 128 -3.40 12.53 -1.30
CA GLY A 128 -4.65 12.40 -0.54
C GLY A 128 -4.45 12.70 0.96
N ILE A 129 -3.45 12.09 1.59
CA ILE A 129 -3.13 12.33 3.01
C ILE A 129 -2.76 13.80 3.25
N THR A 130 -1.99 14.39 2.35
CA THR A 130 -1.59 15.78 2.47
C THR A 130 -2.77 16.73 2.34
N LEU A 131 -3.70 16.46 1.41
CA LEU A 131 -4.93 17.23 1.24
C LEU A 131 -5.75 17.28 2.54
N VAL A 132 -5.98 16.13 3.16
CA VAL A 132 -6.69 16.06 4.46
C VAL A 132 -5.95 16.84 5.53
N ALA A 133 -4.62 16.73 5.58
CA ALA A 133 -3.81 17.43 6.56
C ALA A 133 -3.85 18.97 6.41
N GLU A 134 -4.07 19.48 5.20
CA GLU A 134 -4.14 20.91 4.90
C GLU A 134 -5.51 21.54 5.14
N VAL A 135 -6.58 20.75 5.03
CA VAL A 135 -7.97 21.25 5.13
C VAL A 135 -8.53 21.13 6.54
N MET A 136 -7.97 20.25 7.39
CA MET A 136 -8.50 19.97 8.72
C MET A 136 -7.73 20.64 9.85
N THR A 137 -8.44 20.91 10.98
CA THR A 137 -7.81 21.40 12.21
C THR A 137 -6.87 20.34 12.81
N LYS A 138 -5.90 20.79 13.64
CA LYS A 138 -4.90 19.90 14.29
C LYS A 138 -5.58 18.77 15.09
N GLU A 139 -6.70 19.07 15.77
CA GLU A 139 -7.44 18.17 16.64
C GLU A 139 -8.18 17.09 15.84
N GLN A 140 -8.68 17.42 14.65
CA GLN A 140 -9.53 16.52 13.86
C GLN A 140 -8.80 15.81 12.71
N ARG A 141 -7.61 16.25 12.36
CA ARG A 141 -6.78 15.69 11.29
C ARG A 141 -6.54 14.18 11.47
N GLY A 142 -6.32 13.73 12.72
CA GLY A 142 -6.14 12.32 13.03
C GLY A 142 -7.37 11.47 12.71
N TYR A 143 -8.56 11.96 12.99
CA TYR A 143 -9.81 11.28 12.64
C TYR A 143 -10.02 11.22 11.12
N GLY A 144 -9.78 12.34 10.42
CA GLY A 144 -9.91 12.40 8.96
C GLY A 144 -8.97 11.44 8.25
N THR A 145 -7.70 11.39 8.63
CA THR A 145 -6.73 10.45 8.05
C THR A 145 -7.06 9.00 8.38
N THR A 146 -7.61 8.71 9.56
CA THR A 146 -8.07 7.37 9.94
C THR A 146 -9.25 6.92 9.10
N ILE A 147 -10.25 7.81 8.86
CA ILE A 147 -11.40 7.51 7.97
C ILE A 147 -10.92 7.23 6.55
N VAL A 148 -10.03 8.07 6.01
CA VAL A 148 -9.47 7.86 4.67
C VAL A 148 -8.78 6.51 4.58
N ALA A 149 -7.95 6.17 5.57
CA ALA A 149 -7.23 4.90 5.59
C ALA A 149 -8.19 3.70 5.72
N ALA A 150 -9.12 3.74 6.65
CA ALA A 150 -10.07 2.64 6.88
C ALA A 150 -11.00 2.42 5.69
N PHE A 151 -11.58 3.50 5.14
CA PHE A 151 -12.46 3.40 3.97
C PHE A 151 -11.68 2.97 2.73
N GLY A 152 -10.46 3.50 2.52
CA GLY A 152 -9.64 3.16 1.38
C GLY A 152 -9.30 1.67 1.32
N ILE A 153 -8.98 1.06 2.47
CA ILE A 153 -8.63 -0.37 2.56
C ILE A 153 -9.80 -1.27 2.09
N PHE A 154 -11.07 -0.84 2.20
CA PHE A 154 -12.21 -1.57 1.66
C PHE A 154 -12.17 -1.73 0.14
N GLY A 155 -11.40 -0.94 -0.59
CA GLY A 155 -11.19 -1.11 -2.03
C GLY A 155 -10.72 -2.53 -2.39
N ALA A 156 -9.86 -3.15 -1.56
CA ALA A 156 -9.43 -4.53 -1.75
C ALA A 156 -10.56 -5.56 -1.61
N VAL A 157 -11.47 -5.34 -0.66
CA VAL A 157 -12.63 -6.21 -0.45
C VAL A 157 -13.57 -6.13 -1.65
N VAL A 158 -13.84 -4.92 -2.12
CA VAL A 158 -14.67 -4.71 -3.33
C VAL A 158 -14.00 -5.29 -4.57
N GLY A 159 -12.67 -5.14 -4.72
CA GLY A 159 -11.92 -5.79 -5.81
C GLY A 159 -12.07 -7.30 -5.82
N GLY A 160 -12.02 -7.93 -4.64
CA GLY A 160 -12.28 -9.37 -4.50
C GLY A 160 -13.72 -9.77 -4.82
N LEU A 161 -14.71 -8.97 -4.45
CA LEU A 161 -16.12 -9.20 -4.79
C LEU A 161 -16.35 -9.06 -6.29
N VAL A 162 -15.79 -8.03 -6.91
CA VAL A 162 -15.88 -7.81 -8.37
C VAL A 162 -15.26 -8.99 -9.12
N ALA A 163 -14.09 -9.47 -8.71
CA ALA A 163 -13.43 -10.62 -9.33
C ALA A 163 -14.16 -11.97 -9.12
N LYS A 164 -15.12 -12.06 -8.17
CA LYS A 164 -16.02 -13.21 -8.02
C LYS A 164 -17.23 -13.14 -8.96
N LEU A 165 -17.71 -11.93 -9.23
CA LEU A 165 -18.92 -11.69 -10.02
C LEU A 165 -18.63 -11.58 -11.52
N PHE A 166 -17.42 -11.15 -11.87
CA PHE A 166 -17.01 -10.86 -13.23
C PHE A 166 -15.68 -11.57 -13.54
N ASP A 167 -15.38 -11.71 -14.82
CA ASP A 167 -14.08 -12.19 -15.27
C ASP A 167 -12.95 -11.17 -14.93
N TRP A 168 -11.71 -11.64 -15.04
CA TRP A 168 -10.55 -10.83 -14.69
C TRP A 168 -10.35 -9.58 -15.59
N ARG A 169 -10.78 -9.64 -16.87
CA ARG A 169 -10.71 -8.50 -17.80
C ARG A 169 -11.70 -7.42 -17.39
N MET A 170 -12.95 -7.84 -17.09
CA MET A 170 -13.98 -6.92 -16.62
C MET A 170 -13.59 -6.27 -15.28
N ALA A 171 -12.93 -6.99 -14.38
CA ALA A 171 -12.43 -6.42 -13.14
C ALA A 171 -11.43 -5.27 -13.38
N TYR A 172 -10.58 -5.38 -14.39
CA TYR A 172 -9.68 -4.28 -14.81
C TYR A 172 -10.45 -3.11 -15.45
N TYR A 173 -11.45 -3.38 -16.29
CA TYR A 173 -12.27 -2.30 -16.88
C TYR A 173 -13.04 -1.53 -15.82
N ILE A 174 -13.58 -2.23 -14.81
CA ILE A 174 -14.26 -1.60 -13.67
C ILE A 174 -13.27 -0.71 -12.89
N GLY A 175 -12.07 -1.19 -12.60
CA GLY A 175 -11.03 -0.40 -11.92
C GLY A 175 -10.68 0.87 -12.69
N GLY A 176 -10.41 0.76 -13.99
CA GLY A 176 -10.14 1.91 -14.83
C GLY A 176 -11.32 2.90 -14.92
N ALA A 177 -12.56 2.39 -14.99
CA ALA A 177 -13.76 3.23 -14.97
C ALA A 177 -13.96 3.96 -13.65
N LEU A 178 -13.71 3.30 -12.51
CA LEU A 178 -13.75 3.92 -11.19
C LEU A 178 -12.72 5.04 -11.07
N GLY A 179 -11.51 4.84 -11.59
CA GLY A 179 -10.47 5.87 -11.63
C GLY A 179 -10.88 7.08 -12.48
N LEU A 180 -11.44 6.86 -13.67
CA LEU A 180 -11.94 7.96 -14.51
C LEU A 180 -13.13 8.69 -13.86
N ALA A 181 -14.05 7.98 -13.22
CA ALA A 181 -15.15 8.58 -12.46
C ALA A 181 -14.62 9.44 -11.29
N LEU A 182 -13.60 8.97 -10.58
CA LEU A 182 -12.91 9.73 -9.53
C LEU A 182 -12.25 11.00 -10.10
N LEU A 183 -11.65 10.92 -11.29
CA LEU A 183 -11.07 12.08 -11.98
C LEU A 183 -12.13 13.15 -12.24
N VAL A 184 -13.28 12.77 -12.81
CA VAL A 184 -14.40 13.70 -13.06
C VAL A 184 -14.88 14.35 -11.76
N LEU A 185 -15.05 13.54 -10.68
CA LEU A 185 -15.45 14.05 -9.38
C LEU A 185 -14.43 15.10 -8.83
N ARG A 186 -13.14 14.86 -9.01
CA ARG A 186 -12.08 15.78 -8.55
C ARG A 186 -12.02 17.06 -9.38
N ILE A 187 -12.23 16.99 -10.69
CA ILE A 187 -12.31 18.17 -11.55
C ILE A 187 -13.48 19.04 -11.10
N SER A 188 -14.67 18.46 -10.92
CA SER A 188 -15.87 19.17 -10.45
C SER A 188 -15.67 19.83 -9.07
N ALA A 189 -15.02 19.13 -8.16
CA ALA A 189 -14.69 19.66 -6.83
C ALA A 189 -13.65 20.80 -6.91
N TYR A 190 -12.71 20.73 -7.83
CA TYR A 190 -11.74 21.79 -8.07
C TYR A 190 -12.41 23.06 -8.62
N GLU A 191 -13.28 22.91 -9.62
CA GLU A 191 -14.03 24.02 -10.24
C GLU A 191 -14.98 24.71 -9.25
N SER A 192 -15.53 23.96 -8.27
CA SER A 192 -16.39 24.52 -7.23
C SER A 192 -15.67 25.42 -6.22
N GLY A 193 -14.36 25.64 -6.37
CA GLY A 193 -13.57 26.53 -5.54
C GLY A 193 -13.09 25.97 -4.20
N MET A 194 -13.44 24.72 -3.86
CA MET A 194 -13.03 24.09 -2.60
C MET A 194 -11.51 23.98 -2.42
N PHE A 195 -10.77 23.99 -3.52
CA PHE A 195 -9.29 23.91 -3.53
C PHE A 195 -8.60 25.23 -3.81
N HIS A 196 -9.31 26.34 -3.97
CA HIS A 196 -8.73 27.67 -4.26
C HIS A 196 -7.80 28.16 -3.14
N GLN A 197 -8.04 27.73 -1.91
CA GLN A 197 -7.21 28.08 -0.75
C GLN A 197 -5.82 27.42 -0.77
N LEU A 198 -5.61 26.37 -1.57
CA LEU A 198 -4.33 25.67 -1.69
C LEU A 198 -3.33 26.36 -2.65
N LYS A 199 -3.78 27.35 -3.41
CA LYS A 199 -3.03 27.94 -4.52
C LYS A 199 -1.94 28.97 -4.09
N ASN A 200 -1.97 29.45 -2.85
CA ASN A 200 -1.22 30.66 -2.44
C ASN A 200 -0.07 30.42 -1.45
N GLU A 201 0.40 29.20 -1.23
CA GLU A 201 1.59 29.03 -0.38
C GLU A 201 2.86 28.88 -1.22
N THR A 202 3.68 29.93 -1.23
CA THR A 202 5.10 29.91 -1.59
C THR A 202 5.89 29.18 -0.47
N VAL A 203 5.64 27.89 -0.29
CA VAL A 203 6.49 27.07 0.57
C VAL A 203 7.76 26.78 -0.20
N VAL A 204 8.92 27.05 0.39
CA VAL A 204 10.23 26.60 -0.11
C VAL A 204 10.16 25.07 -0.20
N ARG A 205 10.04 24.57 -1.42
CA ARG A 205 9.74 23.16 -1.71
C ARG A 205 10.99 22.34 -1.54
N GLY A 206 10.91 21.25 -0.74
CA GLY A 206 12.02 20.35 -0.51
C GLY A 206 12.45 19.62 -1.78
N ASN A 207 13.74 19.53 -2.01
CA ASN A 207 14.29 18.73 -3.06
C ASN A 207 14.38 17.26 -2.58
N PHE A 208 13.82 16.28 -3.34
CA PHE A 208 13.93 14.85 -3.03
C PHE A 208 15.40 14.43 -2.79
N LEU A 209 16.34 14.96 -3.58
CA LEU A 209 17.76 14.69 -3.42
C LEU A 209 18.31 15.14 -2.07
N SER A 210 17.70 16.13 -1.41
CA SER A 210 18.11 16.58 -0.08
C SER A 210 17.96 15.53 1.01
N LEU A 211 17.17 14.47 0.80
CA LEU A 211 17.07 13.32 1.69
C LEU A 211 18.36 12.51 1.73
N PHE A 212 19.15 12.55 0.67
CA PHE A 212 20.39 11.78 0.49
C PHE A 212 21.65 12.57 0.79
N THR A 213 21.57 13.91 0.86
CA THR A 213 22.74 14.78 1.08
C THR A 213 23.23 14.78 2.53
N HIS A 214 22.32 14.51 3.49
CA HIS A 214 22.67 14.52 4.92
C HIS A 214 22.47 13.14 5.55
N ARG A 215 23.53 12.60 6.15
CA ARG A 215 23.52 11.26 6.81
C ARG A 215 22.37 11.11 7.83
N HIS A 216 22.05 12.19 8.55
CA HIS A 216 20.98 12.14 9.56
C HIS A 216 19.59 12.00 8.91
N ARG A 217 19.30 12.75 7.84
CA ARG A 217 18.05 12.66 7.07
C ARG A 217 17.91 11.29 6.40
N LEU A 218 18.97 10.84 5.74
CA LEU A 218 19.00 9.52 5.11
C LEU A 218 18.75 8.41 6.15
N SER A 219 19.38 8.48 7.33
CA SER A 219 19.17 7.51 8.39
C SER A 219 17.73 7.50 8.91
N LYS A 220 17.08 8.67 9.10
CA LYS A 220 15.66 8.77 9.45
C LYS A 220 14.78 8.13 8.36
N TYR A 221 15.05 8.47 7.08
CA TYR A 221 14.30 8.01 5.93
C TYR A 221 14.38 6.49 5.75
N LEU A 222 15.59 5.92 5.79
CA LEU A 222 15.80 4.48 5.70
C LEU A 222 15.15 3.72 6.87
N LYS A 223 15.25 4.23 8.10
CA LYS A 223 14.54 3.62 9.24
C LYS A 223 13.03 3.64 9.05
N GLY A 224 12.47 4.74 8.54
CA GLY A 224 11.06 4.82 8.17
C GLY A 224 10.69 3.72 7.16
N ILE A 225 11.44 3.57 6.07
CA ILE A 225 11.20 2.52 5.07
C ILE A 225 11.26 1.13 5.71
N LEU A 226 12.33 0.82 6.46
CA LEU A 226 12.53 -0.51 7.06
C LEU A 226 11.42 -0.92 8.03
N ILE A 227 10.82 0.03 8.76
CA ILE A 227 9.66 -0.25 9.64
C ILE A 227 8.42 -0.65 8.81
N GLY A 228 8.26 -0.09 7.61
CA GLY A 228 7.13 -0.42 6.73
C GLY A 228 7.30 -1.70 5.90
N VAL A 229 8.54 -2.13 5.64
CA VAL A 229 8.84 -3.26 4.75
C VAL A 229 8.13 -4.56 5.14
N PRO A 230 7.99 -4.97 6.44
CA PRO A 230 7.26 -6.17 6.81
C PRO A 230 5.82 -6.18 6.30
N ILE A 231 5.13 -5.03 6.26
CA ILE A 231 3.76 -4.93 5.74
C ILE A 231 3.71 -5.47 4.31
N TRP A 232 4.65 -5.06 3.48
CA TRP A 232 4.69 -5.48 2.07
C TRP A 232 5.39 -6.82 1.84
N PHE A 233 6.19 -7.31 2.79
CA PHE A 233 6.59 -8.72 2.82
C PHE A 233 5.35 -9.62 2.99
N VAL A 234 4.49 -9.30 3.95
CA VAL A 234 3.26 -10.07 4.20
C VAL A 234 2.32 -9.99 3.00
N ILE A 235 1.99 -8.79 2.53
CA ILE A 235 1.06 -8.58 1.43
C ILE A 235 1.62 -9.13 0.11
N GLY A 236 2.84 -8.74 -0.25
CA GLY A 236 3.43 -9.04 -1.55
C GLY A 236 3.88 -10.49 -1.71
N ILE A 237 4.27 -11.17 -0.62
CA ILE A 237 4.78 -12.54 -0.68
C ILE A 237 3.80 -13.53 -0.05
N LEU A 238 3.36 -13.33 1.21
CA LEU A 238 2.55 -14.35 1.88
C LEU A 238 1.09 -14.34 1.41
N VAL A 239 0.47 -13.18 1.35
CA VAL A 239 -0.96 -13.04 1.03
C VAL A 239 -1.23 -13.17 -0.48
N THR A 240 -0.40 -12.53 -1.32
CA THR A 240 -0.53 -12.59 -2.78
C THR A 240 -0.33 -14.01 -3.32
N PHE A 241 0.58 -14.77 -2.71
CA PHE A 241 0.82 -16.17 -3.04
C PHE A 241 0.12 -17.14 -2.08
N GLY A 242 -0.97 -16.71 -1.43
CA GLY A 242 -1.77 -17.52 -0.51
C GLY A 242 -2.23 -18.87 -1.05
N PRO A 243 -2.68 -18.99 -2.32
CA PRO A 243 -2.99 -20.31 -2.92
C PRO A 243 -1.78 -21.25 -2.96
N GLU A 244 -0.60 -20.75 -3.29
CA GLU A 244 0.63 -21.54 -3.35
C GLU A 244 1.08 -21.99 -1.96
N TYR A 245 0.91 -21.15 -0.93
CA TYR A 245 1.14 -21.55 0.47
C TYR A 245 0.10 -22.57 0.94
N ALA A 246 -1.19 -22.38 0.61
CA ALA A 246 -2.24 -23.34 0.94
C ALA A 246 -1.97 -24.69 0.32
N GLN A 247 -1.53 -24.73 -0.94
CA GLN A 247 -1.11 -25.95 -1.63
C GLN A 247 0.06 -26.63 -0.89
N ALA A 248 1.11 -25.88 -0.55
CA ALA A 248 2.29 -26.39 0.15
C ALA A 248 1.99 -26.89 1.58
N LEU A 249 1.00 -26.28 2.24
CA LEU A 249 0.55 -26.64 3.59
C LEU A 249 -0.53 -27.70 3.62
N GLY A 250 -0.99 -28.20 2.46
CA GLY A 250 -2.04 -29.21 2.38
C GLY A 250 -3.43 -28.69 2.78
N ILE A 251 -3.72 -27.40 2.55
CA ILE A 251 -4.96 -26.75 2.95
C ILE A 251 -5.97 -26.79 1.79
N GLY A 252 -7.15 -27.34 2.04
CA GLY A 252 -8.25 -27.35 1.06
C GLY A 252 -7.88 -28.04 -0.25
N ILE A 253 -7.18 -29.16 -0.17
CA ILE A 253 -6.82 -29.94 -1.37
C ILE A 253 -8.05 -30.71 -1.87
N ASP A 254 -8.46 -30.40 -3.08
CA ASP A 254 -9.51 -31.13 -3.79
C ASP A 254 -8.99 -32.50 -4.22
N ALA A 255 -9.72 -33.56 -3.86
CA ALA A 255 -9.29 -34.93 -4.10
C ALA A 255 -9.26 -35.33 -5.59
N ALA A 256 -10.05 -34.66 -6.43
CA ALA A 256 -10.13 -34.97 -7.86
C ALA A 256 -9.00 -34.33 -8.65
N THR A 257 -8.62 -33.09 -8.25
CA THR A 257 -7.63 -32.26 -8.99
C THR A 257 -6.27 -32.27 -8.34
N GLY A 258 -6.16 -32.64 -7.06
CA GLY A 258 -4.94 -32.51 -6.26
C GLY A 258 -4.53 -31.04 -6.01
N LYS A 259 -5.39 -30.06 -6.34
CA LYS A 259 -5.11 -28.63 -6.20
C LYS A 259 -5.92 -28.01 -5.06
N THR A 260 -5.36 -26.95 -4.46
CA THR A 260 -6.08 -26.22 -3.43
C THR A 260 -7.27 -25.46 -4.00
N ILE A 261 -8.38 -25.41 -3.26
CA ILE A 261 -9.54 -24.56 -3.54
C ILE A 261 -9.39 -23.14 -2.99
N VAL A 262 -8.27 -22.84 -2.30
CA VAL A 262 -7.96 -21.51 -1.81
C VAL A 262 -7.68 -20.57 -2.99
N THR A 263 -8.32 -19.40 -2.99
CA THR A 263 -8.18 -18.40 -4.05
C THR A 263 -7.43 -17.15 -3.56
N GLY A 264 -6.65 -16.51 -4.43
CA GLY A 264 -5.94 -15.28 -4.12
C GLY A 264 -6.90 -14.14 -3.74
N GLY A 265 -8.05 -14.06 -4.40
CA GLY A 265 -9.08 -13.05 -4.08
C GLY A 265 -9.59 -13.18 -2.63
N ASN A 266 -9.95 -14.39 -2.19
CA ASN A 266 -10.41 -14.62 -0.82
C ASN A 266 -9.31 -14.36 0.22
N THR A 267 -8.06 -14.75 -0.08
CA THR A 267 -6.92 -14.52 0.81
C THR A 267 -6.68 -13.02 1.01
N ILE A 268 -6.67 -12.25 -0.09
CA ILE A 268 -6.49 -10.80 -0.05
C ILE A 268 -7.68 -10.12 0.66
N MET A 269 -8.93 -10.51 0.34
CA MET A 269 -10.11 -9.95 1.00
C MET A 269 -10.08 -10.16 2.52
N ALA A 270 -9.81 -11.38 2.97
CA ALA A 270 -9.73 -11.71 4.39
C ALA A 270 -8.65 -10.86 5.09
N HIS A 271 -7.45 -10.81 4.51
CA HIS A 271 -6.34 -10.05 5.07
C HIS A 271 -6.64 -8.55 5.13
N TYR A 272 -7.19 -7.96 4.06
CA TYR A 272 -7.46 -6.52 4.02
C TYR A 272 -8.65 -6.10 4.87
N ALA A 273 -9.67 -6.95 5.04
CA ALA A 273 -10.71 -6.73 6.05
C ALA A 273 -10.11 -6.67 7.46
N GLY A 274 -9.16 -7.57 7.77
CA GLY A 274 -8.37 -7.51 8.99
C GLY A 274 -7.51 -6.26 9.09
N ALA A 275 -6.80 -5.89 8.03
CA ALA A 275 -5.92 -4.73 8.01
C ALA A 275 -6.68 -3.40 8.24
N ALA A 276 -7.93 -3.28 7.73
CA ALA A 276 -8.79 -2.14 8.02
C ALA A 276 -9.09 -2.03 9.52
N THR A 277 -9.46 -3.16 10.15
CA THR A 277 -9.68 -3.24 11.60
C THR A 277 -8.39 -2.93 12.37
N GLY A 278 -7.27 -3.51 11.93
CA GLY A 278 -5.95 -3.29 12.54
C GLY A 278 -5.49 -1.83 12.46
N ALA A 279 -5.76 -1.14 11.35
CA ALA A 279 -5.43 0.26 11.19
C ALA A 279 -6.16 1.16 12.22
N LEU A 280 -7.44 0.88 12.47
CA LEU A 280 -8.21 1.55 13.52
C LEU A 280 -7.64 1.24 14.90
N LEU A 281 -7.43 -0.03 15.21
CA LEU A 281 -6.90 -0.46 16.51
C LEU A 281 -5.51 0.09 16.78
N CYS A 282 -4.61 0.08 15.80
CA CYS A 282 -3.26 0.64 15.93
C CYS A 282 -3.32 2.15 16.19
N GLY A 283 -4.16 2.87 15.44
CA GLY A 283 -4.39 4.30 15.64
C GLY A 283 -4.89 4.62 17.05
N LEU A 284 -5.92 3.93 17.52
CA LEU A 284 -6.47 4.09 18.87
C LEU A 284 -5.47 3.73 19.96
N LEU A 285 -4.75 2.60 19.80
CA LEU A 285 -3.72 2.18 20.73
C LEU A 285 -2.59 3.23 20.82
N SER A 286 -2.19 3.79 19.70
CA SER A 286 -1.18 4.84 19.64
C SER A 286 -1.60 6.11 20.41
N GLN A 287 -2.87 6.47 20.36
CA GLN A 287 -3.43 7.60 21.12
C GLN A 287 -3.53 7.26 22.61
N TYR A 288 -4.02 6.09 22.95
CA TYR A 288 -4.15 5.62 24.34
C TYR A 288 -2.79 5.56 25.07
N LEU A 289 -1.79 4.96 24.40
CA LEU A 289 -0.43 4.85 24.92
C LEU A 289 0.35 6.17 24.90
N LYS A 290 -0.15 7.19 24.23
CA LYS A 290 0.57 8.44 23.94
C LYS A 290 1.97 8.16 23.38
N SER A 291 2.09 7.13 22.54
CA SER A 291 3.36 6.67 21.96
C SER A 291 3.13 5.97 20.63
N ARG A 292 3.69 6.55 19.56
CA ARG A 292 3.71 5.94 18.24
C ARG A 292 4.61 4.69 18.23
N LYS A 293 5.77 4.81 18.85
CA LYS A 293 6.79 3.76 18.89
C LYS A 293 6.30 2.49 19.58
N ARG A 294 5.61 2.62 20.74
CA ARG A 294 5.06 1.45 21.47
C ARG A 294 3.94 0.77 20.67
N ALA A 295 3.04 1.54 20.05
CA ALA A 295 1.99 0.97 19.21
C ALA A 295 2.58 0.18 18.05
N LEU A 296 3.55 0.75 17.31
CA LEU A 296 4.25 0.05 16.24
C LEU A 296 4.96 -1.20 16.74
N LEU A 297 5.60 -1.16 17.92
CA LEU A 297 6.28 -2.32 18.50
C LEU A 297 5.32 -3.48 18.75
N TYR A 298 4.15 -3.22 19.36
CA TYR A 298 3.17 -4.28 19.65
C TYR A 298 2.60 -4.89 18.36
N PHE A 299 2.29 -4.06 17.35
CA PHE A 299 1.84 -4.55 16.08
C PHE A 299 2.92 -5.34 15.32
N LEU A 300 4.17 -4.89 15.35
CA LEU A 300 5.28 -5.59 14.72
C LEU A 300 5.56 -6.95 15.41
N ILE A 301 5.42 -7.04 16.74
CA ILE A 301 5.49 -8.30 17.47
C ILE A 301 4.34 -9.23 17.05
N ALA A 302 3.11 -8.71 17.00
CA ALA A 302 1.96 -9.49 16.56
C ALA A 302 2.12 -9.97 15.12
N ASP A 303 2.61 -9.11 14.21
CA ASP A 303 2.91 -9.43 12.83
C ASP A 303 3.96 -10.57 12.72
N ALA A 304 5.05 -10.47 13.49
CA ALA A 304 6.07 -11.51 13.55
C ALA A 304 5.49 -12.85 14.02
N ILE A 305 4.69 -12.85 15.09
CA ILE A 305 4.02 -14.07 15.59
C ILE A 305 3.11 -14.65 14.49
N CYS A 306 2.32 -13.81 13.81
CA CYS A 306 1.45 -14.26 12.73
C CYS A 306 2.22 -14.85 11.54
N VAL A 307 3.40 -14.30 11.20
CA VAL A 307 4.27 -14.89 10.15
C VAL A 307 4.67 -16.32 10.51
N PHE A 308 5.12 -16.57 11.74
CA PHE A 308 5.52 -17.91 12.20
C PHE A 308 4.34 -18.88 12.25
N ILE A 309 3.16 -18.41 12.71
CA ILE A 309 1.96 -19.24 12.72
C ILE A 309 1.53 -19.58 11.28
N TYR A 310 1.48 -18.58 10.36
CA TYR A 310 1.04 -18.75 8.97
C TYR A 310 1.76 -19.89 8.26
N VAL A 311 3.08 -19.95 8.38
CA VAL A 311 3.90 -20.98 7.75
C VAL A 311 3.80 -22.34 8.43
N SER A 312 3.14 -22.42 9.59
CA SER A 312 2.93 -23.65 10.38
C SER A 312 1.52 -24.21 10.27
N LEU A 313 0.60 -23.56 9.55
CA LEU A 313 -0.82 -23.93 9.39
C LEU A 313 -0.97 -25.14 8.47
N LYS A 314 -0.59 -26.34 8.91
CA LYS A 314 -0.72 -27.56 8.09
C LYS A 314 -2.11 -28.18 8.20
N GLY A 315 -2.74 -28.47 7.04
CA GLY A 315 -3.95 -29.29 6.94
C GLY A 315 -5.19 -28.71 7.62
N ILE A 316 -5.21 -27.41 7.96
CA ILE A 316 -6.38 -26.78 8.59
C ILE A 316 -7.52 -26.58 7.59
N PRO A 317 -8.79 -26.52 8.07
CA PRO A 317 -9.93 -26.20 7.21
C PRO A 317 -9.78 -24.83 6.55
N VAL A 318 -10.24 -24.71 5.29
CA VAL A 318 -10.19 -23.46 4.50
C VAL A 318 -10.82 -22.25 5.21
N PRO A 319 -11.97 -22.36 5.91
CA PRO A 319 -12.54 -21.26 6.65
C PRO A 319 -11.61 -20.74 7.76
N LEU A 320 -10.88 -21.64 8.45
CA LEU A 320 -9.89 -21.25 9.46
C LEU A 320 -8.66 -20.58 8.85
N PHE A 321 -8.25 -21.00 7.65
CA PHE A 321 -7.18 -20.31 6.92
C PHE A 321 -7.54 -18.87 6.58
N TYR A 322 -8.76 -18.61 6.10
CA TYR A 322 -9.22 -17.24 5.85
C TYR A 322 -9.45 -16.44 7.13
N LEU A 323 -9.97 -17.08 8.20
CA LEU A 323 -10.08 -16.43 9.51
C LEU A 323 -8.69 -16.02 10.05
N PHE A 324 -7.71 -16.90 9.92
CA PHE A 324 -6.34 -16.56 10.27
C PHE A 324 -5.80 -15.43 9.37
N GLY A 325 -6.11 -15.43 8.08
CA GLY A 325 -5.80 -14.33 7.15
C GLY A 325 -6.35 -12.99 7.65
N PHE A 326 -7.58 -12.97 8.20
CA PHE A 326 -8.14 -11.78 8.84
C PHE A 326 -7.35 -11.37 10.09
N VAL A 327 -7.05 -12.30 11.01
CA VAL A 327 -6.26 -12.02 12.21
C VAL A 327 -4.87 -11.50 11.85
N PHE A 328 -4.24 -12.11 10.83
CA PHE A 328 -2.97 -11.65 10.31
C PHE A 328 -3.06 -10.22 9.74
N GLY A 329 -4.14 -9.91 9.03
CA GLY A 329 -4.42 -8.55 8.56
C GLY A 329 -4.54 -7.56 9.73
N VAL A 330 -5.20 -7.93 10.83
CA VAL A 330 -5.25 -7.08 12.03
C VAL A 330 -3.84 -6.77 12.55
N ALA A 331 -2.98 -7.78 12.67
CA ALA A 331 -1.59 -7.59 13.11
C ALA A 331 -0.78 -6.72 12.14
N ASN A 332 -1.01 -6.87 10.83
CA ASN A 332 -0.33 -6.13 9.76
C ASN A 332 -0.88 -4.70 9.55
N GLY A 333 -1.97 -4.32 10.26
CA GLY A 333 -2.72 -3.08 10.06
C GLY A 333 -2.06 -1.81 10.60
N TYR A 334 -0.75 -1.78 10.88
CA TYR A 334 -0.07 -0.60 11.43
C TYR A 334 0.35 0.45 10.38
N TRP A 335 -0.12 0.30 9.12
CA TRP A 335 0.21 1.22 8.02
C TRP A 335 -0.09 2.69 8.33
N SER A 336 -1.24 3.00 8.96
CA SER A 336 -1.65 4.36 9.27
C SER A 336 -0.70 5.04 10.27
N VAL A 337 -0.32 4.35 11.35
CA VAL A 337 0.63 4.87 12.35
C VAL A 337 2.04 4.95 11.78
N PHE A 338 2.45 3.98 10.96
CA PHE A 338 3.71 4.02 10.21
C PHE A 338 3.81 5.29 9.34
N MET A 339 2.77 5.61 8.57
CA MET A 339 2.73 6.82 7.73
C MET A 339 2.76 8.10 8.58
N THR A 340 2.08 8.09 9.73
CA THR A 340 2.12 9.20 10.68
C THR A 340 3.55 9.42 11.19
N VAL A 341 4.24 8.38 11.63
CA VAL A 341 5.64 8.47 12.09
C VAL A 341 6.57 8.95 10.97
N ALA A 342 6.38 8.46 9.74
CA ALA A 342 7.17 8.92 8.60
C ALA A 342 7.00 10.43 8.38
N SER A 343 5.78 10.97 8.52
CA SER A 343 5.51 12.40 8.38
C SER A 343 6.03 13.24 9.55
N GLU A 344 5.88 12.74 10.79
CA GLU A 344 6.24 13.45 12.03
C GLU A 344 7.77 13.56 12.24
N GLN A 345 8.56 12.75 11.56
CA GLN A 345 10.04 12.77 11.67
C GLN A 345 10.69 13.89 10.88
N PHE A 346 9.97 14.54 9.95
CA PHE A 346 10.57 15.51 9.03
C PHE A 346 9.88 16.88 9.08
N GLY A 347 10.67 17.93 8.89
CA GLY A 347 10.21 19.30 8.82
C GLY A 347 9.28 19.57 7.64
N THR A 348 8.54 20.68 7.71
CA THR A 348 7.50 21.05 6.73
C THR A 348 8.03 21.15 5.30
N ASN A 349 9.29 21.56 5.12
CA ASN A 349 9.93 21.76 3.82
C ASN A 349 10.18 20.47 3.01
N ILE A 350 10.29 19.30 3.68
CA ILE A 350 10.54 18.01 3.00
C ILE A 350 9.50 16.93 3.35
N ARG A 351 8.56 17.23 4.24
CA ARG A 351 7.54 16.28 4.71
C ARG A 351 6.69 15.73 3.57
N ALA A 352 6.26 16.58 2.63
CA ALA A 352 5.46 16.16 1.51
C ALA A 352 6.21 15.15 0.61
N THR A 353 7.48 15.41 0.35
CA THR A 353 8.36 14.50 -0.39
C THR A 353 8.47 13.14 0.32
N VAL A 354 8.68 13.15 1.65
CA VAL A 354 8.80 11.93 2.44
C VAL A 354 7.50 11.13 2.46
N THR A 355 6.35 11.79 2.69
CA THR A 355 5.04 11.12 2.72
C THR A 355 4.64 10.52 1.37
N THR A 356 5.12 11.07 0.26
CA THR A 356 4.88 10.52 -1.07
C THR A 356 5.86 9.38 -1.40
N THR A 357 7.13 9.54 -1.06
CA THR A 357 8.16 8.57 -1.50
C THR A 357 8.29 7.37 -0.57
N THR A 358 8.20 7.55 0.76
CA THR A 358 8.37 6.45 1.72
C THR A 358 7.45 5.25 1.44
N PRO A 359 6.11 5.40 1.26
CA PRO A 359 5.25 4.27 0.98
C PRO A 359 5.60 3.57 -0.33
N ASN A 360 6.04 4.31 -1.35
CA ASN A 360 6.42 3.74 -2.64
C ASN A 360 7.77 3.00 -2.57
N PHE A 361 8.70 3.45 -1.73
CA PHE A 361 9.94 2.70 -1.46
C PHE A 361 9.66 1.42 -0.65
N VAL A 362 8.73 1.47 0.30
CA VAL A 362 8.28 0.27 1.03
C VAL A 362 7.64 -0.74 0.07
N ARG A 363 6.79 -0.30 -0.85
CA ARG A 363 6.18 -1.13 -1.90
C ARG A 363 7.25 -1.64 -2.88
N GLY A 364 8.15 -0.78 -3.32
CA GLY A 364 9.27 -1.13 -4.20
C GLY A 364 10.24 -2.14 -3.59
N ALA A 365 10.35 -2.23 -2.27
CA ALA A 365 11.13 -3.25 -1.58
C ALA A 365 10.61 -4.68 -1.85
N VAL A 366 9.39 -4.84 -2.35
CA VAL A 366 8.87 -6.15 -2.81
C VAL A 366 9.76 -6.73 -3.92
N VAL A 367 10.31 -5.89 -4.81
CA VAL A 367 11.16 -6.35 -5.92
C VAL A 367 12.38 -7.15 -5.43
N PRO A 368 13.28 -6.60 -4.60
CA PRO A 368 14.39 -7.39 -4.07
C PRO A 368 13.92 -8.52 -3.13
N MET A 369 12.85 -8.35 -2.36
CA MET A 369 12.33 -9.41 -1.50
C MET A 369 11.83 -10.62 -2.28
N THR A 370 11.04 -10.43 -3.34
CA THR A 370 10.58 -11.52 -4.20
C THR A 370 11.72 -12.16 -4.99
N SER A 371 12.71 -11.37 -5.43
CA SER A 371 13.89 -11.91 -6.12
C SER A 371 14.70 -12.85 -5.21
N VAL A 372 14.97 -12.43 -3.97
CA VAL A 372 15.64 -13.28 -2.96
C VAL A 372 14.76 -14.47 -2.58
N PHE A 373 13.47 -14.28 -2.41
CA PHE A 373 12.51 -15.34 -2.11
C PHE A 373 12.51 -16.43 -3.21
N LEU A 374 12.44 -16.05 -4.50
CA LEU A 374 12.48 -17.00 -5.61
C LEU A 374 13.83 -17.71 -5.72
N TRP A 375 14.92 -17.00 -5.46
CA TRP A 375 16.27 -17.59 -5.44
C TRP A 375 16.38 -18.66 -4.34
N ILE A 376 15.96 -18.36 -3.10
CA ILE A 376 15.98 -19.32 -1.99
C ILE A 376 15.03 -20.49 -2.27
N LYS A 377 13.83 -20.21 -2.80
CA LYS A 377 12.86 -21.26 -3.21
C LYS A 377 13.46 -22.19 -4.25
N GLY A 378 14.17 -21.63 -5.26
CA GLY A 378 14.83 -22.42 -6.29
C GLY A 378 15.92 -23.33 -5.73
N TYR A 379 16.70 -22.85 -4.76
CA TYR A 379 17.76 -23.62 -4.10
C TYR A 379 17.22 -24.65 -3.10
N SER A 380 16.25 -24.28 -2.25
CA SER A 380 15.71 -25.14 -1.18
C SER A 380 14.60 -26.08 -1.64
N GLY A 381 13.99 -25.83 -2.80
CA GLY A 381 12.78 -26.52 -3.28
C GLY A 381 11.53 -26.26 -2.43
N ASN A 382 11.59 -25.36 -1.45
CA ASN A 382 10.52 -25.18 -0.45
C ASN A 382 10.14 -23.71 -0.28
N ILE A 383 8.87 -23.41 -0.60
CA ILE A 383 8.30 -22.05 -0.49
C ILE A 383 8.26 -21.54 0.95
N ILE A 384 8.03 -22.43 1.92
CA ILE A 384 7.93 -22.10 3.35
C ILE A 384 9.30 -21.69 3.89
N THR A 385 10.35 -22.44 3.56
CA THR A 385 11.73 -22.10 3.94
C THR A 385 12.14 -20.75 3.37
N ALA A 386 11.83 -20.48 2.10
CA ALA A 386 12.11 -19.20 1.47
C ALA A 386 11.40 -18.04 2.18
N ALA A 387 10.12 -18.20 2.50
CA ALA A 387 9.33 -17.20 3.24
C ALA A 387 9.89 -16.92 4.63
N LEU A 388 10.25 -17.97 5.38
CA LEU A 388 10.82 -17.84 6.73
C LEU A 388 12.13 -17.07 6.71
N LEU A 389 13.04 -17.40 5.80
CA LEU A 389 14.36 -16.75 5.74
C LEU A 389 14.24 -15.28 5.36
N VAL A 390 13.43 -14.94 4.34
CA VAL A 390 13.18 -13.55 3.96
C VAL A 390 12.46 -12.81 5.07
N GLY A 391 11.41 -13.42 5.67
CA GLY A 391 10.63 -12.82 6.75
C GLY A 391 11.47 -12.53 7.99
N MET A 392 12.35 -13.45 8.41
CA MET A 392 13.26 -13.23 9.54
C MET A 392 14.17 -12.02 9.31
N VAL A 393 14.77 -11.90 8.13
CA VAL A 393 15.65 -10.77 7.81
C VAL A 393 14.86 -9.45 7.81
N VAL A 394 13.70 -9.44 7.17
CA VAL A 394 12.83 -8.26 7.08
C VAL A 394 12.36 -7.79 8.45
N LEU A 395 11.87 -8.72 9.28
CA LEU A 395 11.41 -8.42 10.64
C LEU A 395 12.56 -7.94 11.52
N LEU A 396 13.73 -8.60 11.47
CA LEU A 396 14.91 -8.19 12.23
C LEU A 396 15.32 -6.75 11.89
N LEU A 397 15.38 -6.41 10.60
CA LEU A 397 15.70 -5.07 10.14
C LEU A 397 14.67 -4.04 10.62
N ALA A 398 13.38 -4.39 10.62
CA ALA A 398 12.31 -3.52 11.10
C ALA A 398 12.40 -3.28 12.61
N PHE A 399 12.65 -4.32 13.40
CA PHE A 399 12.87 -4.19 14.86
C PHE A 399 14.08 -3.31 15.18
N LEU A 400 15.21 -3.51 14.49
CA LEU A 400 16.41 -2.70 14.65
C LEU A 400 16.15 -1.22 14.27
N ALA A 401 15.41 -1.00 13.18
CA ALA A 401 15.03 0.33 12.76
C ALA A 401 14.11 1.01 13.76
N LEU A 402 13.10 0.30 14.27
CA LEU A 402 12.16 0.81 15.25
C LEU A 402 12.86 1.11 16.60
N TRP A 403 13.76 0.24 17.04
CA TRP A 403 14.54 0.46 18.26
C TRP A 403 15.33 1.77 18.19
N ARG A 404 15.97 2.04 17.04
CA ARG A 404 16.77 3.26 16.81
C ARG A 404 15.94 4.49 16.44
N THR A 405 14.63 4.36 16.28
CA THR A 405 13.74 5.48 15.97
C THR A 405 13.31 6.17 17.27
N LYS A 406 13.34 7.52 17.25
CA LYS A 406 12.86 8.33 18.37
C LYS A 406 11.34 8.40 18.40
N GLU A 407 10.76 8.59 19.59
CA GLU A 407 9.32 8.83 19.74
C GLU A 407 8.91 10.13 19.02
N THR A 408 7.75 10.10 18.37
CA THR A 408 7.22 11.25 17.61
C THR A 408 5.89 11.79 18.14
N TYR A 409 5.26 11.07 19.08
CA TYR A 409 3.98 11.49 19.66
C TYR A 409 4.10 12.87 20.33
N GLY A 410 3.18 13.79 19.98
CA GLY A 410 3.16 15.15 20.56
C GLY A 410 4.28 16.07 20.09
N LYS A 411 5.09 15.66 19.12
CA LYS A 411 6.14 16.49 18.56
C LYS A 411 5.54 17.68 17.79
N ASP A 412 6.13 18.86 17.99
CA ASP A 412 5.79 20.02 17.16
C ASP A 412 6.20 19.75 15.72
N LEU A 413 5.29 20.02 14.80
CA LEU A 413 5.48 19.78 13.39
C LEU A 413 5.89 21.03 12.60
N ASP A 414 5.81 22.21 13.23
CA ASP A 414 6.10 23.49 12.59
C ASP A 414 7.60 23.84 12.70
N TYR A 415 8.44 22.94 12.15
CA TYR A 415 9.88 23.19 12.04
C TYR A 415 10.37 22.93 10.61
N LEU A 416 11.48 23.59 10.27
CA LEU A 416 12.20 23.36 9.01
C LEU A 416 13.38 22.43 9.28
N GLU A 417 13.62 21.48 8.39
CA GLU A 417 14.90 20.77 8.41
C GLU A 417 15.99 21.72 7.92
N GLU A 418 17.02 21.91 8.74
CA GLU A 418 18.16 22.73 8.39
C GLU A 418 18.86 22.21 7.11
N SER A 419 19.28 23.15 6.26
CA SER A 419 19.93 22.86 4.96
C SER A 419 21.27 22.16 5.09
#